data_033b00fad084561442760ddb2d85fe46
#
_entry.id   033b00fad084561442760ddb2d85fe46
#
_cell.length_a   1.000
_cell.length_b   1.000
_cell.length_c   1.000
_cell.angle_alpha   90.00
_cell.angle_beta   90.00
_cell.angle_gamma   90.00
#
_symmetry.space_group_name_H-M   'P 1'
#
loop_
_entity.id
_entity.type
_entity.pdbx_description
1 polymer ?
#
loop_
_entity_poly.entity_id
_entity_poly.type
_entity_poly.pdbx_seq_one_letter_code
_entity_poly.pdbx_strand_id
1 'polypeptide(L)'
;MKNNFLIIFLWLNLIITVNVCVAQQKSNKKVVPKKTTTKKTCCTTAIPNRLVINSSNTNVENSLKITDNKTHEGMVWIPGGIFSMGGDNDQARQDEFPKHQVKLNSFFMDITEVTNAQFAKFVAATGYVTTAEKDIDWDELKKQLPSDTPKPDAETLKAASLVFVPTSGEVSLQDYSQWWNWSHGANWKHPQGKDSTIDGKDNYPVVHISWDDANAYCKWAEKRLPTEAEWEFAARGGLSKNVYTWGNKKVDEEKFHCNYFQGNFPYKNEVSDGFIGSAPVKSFPANDYGLYDMSGNVWEWCADKYNNLYYDSFKKVKVTINPIGPTKSYDPDEPLVEKRVMRGGSFLCNESYCSGYRVSARMKSSADSSMEHLGFRCVSN
;
A
#
# COMPACT_ATOMS: atom_id res chain seq x y z
N MET A 1 24.58 -15.39 -25.32
CA MET A 1 23.63 -14.28 -25.09
C MET A 1 22.65 -14.49 -23.93
N LYS A 2 22.49 -15.70 -23.37
CA LYS A 2 21.61 -15.94 -22.19
C LYS A 2 22.24 -15.63 -20.81
N ASN A 3 23.56 -15.54 -20.71
CA ASN A 3 24.23 -15.41 -19.42
C ASN A 3 24.40 -13.96 -18.92
N ASN A 4 24.32 -12.96 -19.78
CA ASN A 4 24.51 -11.57 -19.34
C ASN A 4 23.22 -10.94 -18.77
N PHE A 5 22.06 -11.40 -19.22
CA PHE A 5 20.76 -11.02 -18.62
C PHE A 5 20.64 -11.44 -17.15
N LEU A 6 21.22 -12.59 -16.82
CA LEU A 6 21.20 -13.13 -15.46
C LEU A 6 22.03 -12.29 -14.49
N ILE A 7 23.12 -11.68 -14.96
CA ILE A 7 24.07 -10.94 -14.11
C ILE A 7 23.49 -9.57 -13.72
N ILE A 8 22.78 -8.89 -14.59
CA ILE A 8 22.23 -7.55 -14.31
C ILE A 8 20.95 -7.66 -13.48
N PHE A 9 20.14 -8.68 -13.72
CA PHE A 9 19.03 -9.03 -12.83
C PHE A 9 19.53 -9.45 -11.45
N LEU A 10 20.68 -10.11 -11.36
CA LEU A 10 21.35 -10.42 -10.09
C LEU A 10 21.86 -9.17 -9.36
N TRP A 11 22.29 -8.13 -10.07
CA TRP A 11 22.77 -6.89 -9.44
C TRP A 11 21.64 -5.91 -9.08
N LEU A 12 20.62 -5.74 -9.93
CA LEU A 12 19.38 -5.12 -9.52
C LEU A 12 18.69 -5.91 -8.38
N ASN A 13 18.81 -7.25 -8.40
CA ASN A 13 18.30 -8.15 -7.37
C ASN A 13 19.20 -8.26 -6.14
N LEU A 14 20.51 -8.01 -6.24
CA LEU A 14 21.37 -7.94 -5.06
C LEU A 14 21.09 -6.73 -4.18
N ILE A 15 20.51 -5.68 -4.77
CA ILE A 15 20.02 -4.51 -4.04
C ILE A 15 18.65 -4.81 -3.39
N ILE A 16 17.90 -5.77 -3.92
CA ILE A 16 16.58 -6.19 -3.45
C ILE A 16 16.64 -7.48 -2.59
N THR A 17 17.74 -8.25 -2.61
CA THR A 17 17.85 -9.56 -1.96
C THR A 17 18.70 -9.60 -0.70
N VAL A 18 18.34 -8.91 0.38
CA VAL A 18 18.72 -9.42 1.70
C VAL A 18 17.61 -9.15 2.70
N ASN A 19 17.07 -10.23 3.19
CA ASN A 19 16.17 -10.45 4.32
C ASN A 19 14.65 -10.38 4.08
N VAL A 20 14.16 -11.49 3.55
CA VAL A 20 12.87 -12.01 4.01
C VAL A 20 13.13 -12.79 5.30
N CYS A 21 12.40 -12.42 6.31
CA CYS A 21 12.40 -12.92 7.67
C CYS A 21 12.68 -14.44 7.77
N VAL A 22 13.79 -14.83 8.41
CA VAL A 22 14.01 -16.19 8.88
C VAL A 22 13.02 -16.47 10.01
N ALA A 23 11.91 -17.10 9.69
CA ALA A 23 11.07 -17.77 10.68
C ALA A 23 11.84 -19.03 11.16
N GLN A 24 12.63 -18.88 12.21
CA GLN A 24 13.21 -20.03 12.90
C GLN A 24 12.09 -20.88 13.51
N GLN A 25 11.88 -22.06 12.94
CA GLN A 25 11.21 -23.17 13.62
C GLN A 25 11.99 -23.51 14.89
N LYS A 26 11.45 -23.12 16.04
CA LYS A 26 11.85 -23.69 17.31
C LYS A 26 10.91 -24.82 17.66
N SER A 27 11.54 -25.98 17.81
CA SER A 27 10.97 -27.27 18.21
C SER A 27 10.08 -27.19 19.43
N ASN A 28 8.92 -27.85 19.34
CA ASN A 28 7.96 -28.14 20.40
C ASN A 28 8.59 -28.88 21.58
N LYS A 29 8.60 -28.29 22.75
CA LYS A 29 8.58 -29.02 24.02
C LYS A 29 7.19 -28.84 24.63
N LYS A 30 6.48 -29.96 24.76
CA LYS A 30 5.22 -30.08 25.45
C LYS A 30 5.36 -29.65 26.91
N VAL A 31 4.59 -28.65 27.33
CA VAL A 31 4.32 -28.37 28.75
C VAL A 31 2.84 -28.59 29.00
N VAL A 32 2.57 -29.52 29.92
CA VAL A 32 1.22 -29.92 30.36
C VAL A 32 0.64 -28.80 31.24
N PRO A 33 -0.58 -28.31 31.02
CA PRO A 33 -1.17 -27.32 31.92
C PRO A 33 -1.88 -28.01 33.10
N LYS A 34 -1.58 -27.54 34.32
CA LYS A 34 -2.34 -27.83 35.55
C LYS A 34 -3.69 -27.12 35.47
N LYS A 35 -4.76 -27.91 35.68
CA LYS A 35 -6.12 -27.42 35.92
C LYS A 35 -6.18 -26.60 37.19
N THR A 36 -6.73 -25.41 37.12
CA THR A 36 -7.30 -24.71 38.25
C THR A 36 -8.72 -24.28 37.90
N THR A 37 -9.66 -24.83 38.64
CA THR A 37 -11.09 -24.54 38.63
C THR A 37 -11.36 -23.23 39.38
N THR A 38 -12.07 -22.27 38.76
CA THR A 38 -12.86 -21.30 39.53
C THR A 38 -14.09 -20.81 38.76
N LYS A 39 -15.15 -21.03 39.38
CA LYS A 39 -16.53 -20.52 39.46
C LYS A 39 -17.02 -19.53 38.38
N LYS A 40 -18.12 -19.95 37.77
CA LYS A 40 -19.09 -19.14 37.03
C LYS A 40 -19.71 -18.05 37.92
N THR A 41 -19.78 -16.83 37.39
CA THR A 41 -20.77 -15.84 37.78
C THR A 41 -21.40 -15.25 36.52
N CYS A 42 -22.72 -15.14 36.59
CA CYS A 42 -23.69 -14.95 35.53
C CYS A 42 -23.74 -13.45 35.07
N CYS A 43 -24.03 -13.28 33.77
CA CYS A 43 -24.80 -12.20 33.14
C CYS A 43 -24.45 -10.74 33.44
N THR A 44 -23.88 -10.07 32.42
CA THR A 44 -24.50 -8.83 31.90
C THR A 44 -24.02 -8.61 30.46
N THR A 45 -24.93 -8.75 29.53
CA THR A 45 -24.82 -8.31 28.13
C THR A 45 -24.81 -6.79 28.11
N ALA A 46 -23.67 -6.17 27.82
CA ALA A 46 -23.60 -4.78 27.42
C ALA A 46 -23.30 -4.75 25.91
N ILE A 47 -24.32 -4.49 25.13
CA ILE A 47 -24.21 -4.13 23.73
C ILE A 47 -23.54 -2.74 23.69
N PRO A 48 -22.46 -2.52 22.92
CA PRO A 48 -21.94 -1.18 22.74
C PRO A 48 -22.96 -0.34 21.97
N ASN A 49 -23.38 0.77 22.58
CA ASN A 49 -24.29 1.72 21.96
C ASN A 49 -23.74 2.21 20.62
N ARG A 50 -24.45 1.92 19.55
CA ARG A 50 -24.45 2.74 18.33
C ARG A 50 -24.93 4.12 18.72
N LEU A 51 -24.14 5.16 18.39
CA LEU A 51 -24.59 6.54 18.45
C LEU A 51 -25.77 6.71 17.46
N VAL A 52 -26.97 6.61 17.98
CA VAL A 52 -28.16 7.07 17.30
C VAL A 52 -28.14 8.60 17.42
N ILE A 53 -27.92 9.26 16.30
CA ILE A 53 -28.12 10.71 16.20
C ILE A 53 -29.62 10.95 16.28
N ASN A 54 -30.13 11.26 17.47
CA ASN A 54 -31.44 11.84 17.63
C ASN A 54 -31.38 13.28 17.15
N SER A 55 -32.05 13.55 16.04
CA SER A 55 -32.36 14.91 15.59
C SER A 55 -33.30 15.57 16.58
N SER A 56 -32.77 16.43 17.42
CA SER A 56 -33.56 17.48 18.09
C SER A 56 -32.87 18.81 17.79
N ASN A 57 -33.65 19.60 17.07
CA ASN A 57 -33.36 20.98 16.71
C ASN A 57 -32.87 21.81 17.89
N THR A 58 -31.68 22.37 17.77
CA THR A 58 -31.35 23.68 18.32
C THR A 58 -30.47 24.39 17.32
N ASN A 59 -31.03 25.45 16.75
CA ASN A 59 -30.33 26.43 15.94
C ASN A 59 -29.13 26.99 16.72
N VAL A 60 -27.93 26.69 16.26
CA VAL A 60 -26.74 27.52 16.50
C VAL A 60 -26.12 27.74 15.13
N GLU A 61 -26.62 28.81 14.47
CA GLU A 61 -25.90 29.46 13.38
C GLU A 61 -24.59 29.99 13.94
N ASN A 62 -23.49 29.23 13.75
CA ASN A 62 -22.17 29.80 13.66
C ASN A 62 -21.60 29.36 12.30
N SER A 63 -21.93 30.19 11.30
CA SER A 63 -21.35 30.13 9.97
C SER A 63 -19.86 30.44 10.07
N LEU A 64 -19.02 29.40 10.22
CA LEU A 64 -17.67 29.45 9.72
C LEU A 64 -17.81 29.47 8.19
N LYS A 65 -17.76 30.68 7.62
CA LYS A 65 -17.54 30.86 6.19
C LYS A 65 -16.17 30.27 5.85
N ILE A 66 -16.16 28.99 5.45
CA ILE A 66 -15.04 28.42 4.72
C ILE A 66 -15.12 29.04 3.33
N THR A 67 -14.40 30.14 3.13
CA THR A 67 -14.14 30.70 1.81
C THR A 67 -12.99 29.94 1.17
N ASP A 68 -13.19 28.65 0.93
CA ASP A 68 -12.27 27.85 0.16
C ASP A 68 -13.00 27.36 -1.09
N ASN A 69 -12.64 27.92 -2.25
CA ASN A 69 -13.17 27.55 -3.57
C ASN A 69 -12.65 26.18 -4.05
N LYS A 70 -12.04 25.38 -3.20
CA LYS A 70 -11.62 24.02 -3.53
C LYS A 70 -12.82 23.12 -3.66
N THR A 71 -13.02 22.58 -4.84
CA THR A 71 -14.01 21.52 -5.04
C THR A 71 -13.41 20.21 -4.53
N HIS A 72 -14.08 19.58 -3.55
CA HIS A 72 -13.70 18.23 -3.06
C HIS A 72 -14.47 17.14 -3.83
N GLU A 73 -14.68 17.36 -5.13
CA GLU A 73 -15.36 16.37 -5.99
C GLU A 73 -14.61 15.04 -6.00
N GLY A 74 -15.32 13.94 -5.79
CA GLY A 74 -14.75 12.59 -5.72
C GLY A 74 -14.00 12.29 -4.42
N MET A 75 -14.11 13.16 -3.41
CA MET A 75 -13.51 12.98 -2.09
C MET A 75 -14.56 12.78 -1.01
N VAL A 76 -14.18 12.18 0.09
CA VAL A 76 -15.00 12.05 1.31
C VAL A 76 -14.29 12.71 2.48
N TRP A 77 -15.09 13.34 3.35
CA TRP A 77 -14.61 13.92 4.60
C TRP A 77 -14.25 12.82 5.60
N ILE A 78 -13.01 12.83 6.08
CA ILE A 78 -12.51 11.97 7.14
C ILE A 78 -12.47 12.78 8.44
N PRO A 79 -13.26 12.42 9.45
CA PRO A 79 -13.24 13.15 10.72
C PRO A 79 -11.91 12.94 11.42
N GLY A 80 -11.38 14.00 12.00
CA GLY A 80 -10.19 13.87 12.84
C GLY A 80 -10.47 13.01 14.09
N GLY A 81 -9.43 12.49 14.72
CA GLY A 81 -9.63 11.65 15.89
C GLY A 81 -8.34 11.07 16.45
N ILE A 82 -8.48 10.25 17.48
CA ILE A 82 -7.37 9.47 18.07
C ILE A 82 -7.60 8.00 17.74
N PHE A 83 -6.57 7.34 17.25
CA PHE A 83 -6.60 5.91 16.96
C PHE A 83 -5.31 5.21 17.36
N SER A 84 -5.35 3.89 17.41
CA SER A 84 -4.16 3.06 17.62
C SER A 84 -3.61 2.64 16.26
N MET A 85 -2.48 3.20 15.87
CA MET A 85 -1.74 2.88 14.66
C MET A 85 -0.80 1.70 14.87
N GLY A 86 -0.67 0.84 13.86
CA GLY A 86 0.23 -0.31 13.87
C GLY A 86 -0.48 -1.64 14.12
N GLY A 87 0.31 -2.73 14.06
CA GLY A 87 -0.18 -4.10 14.16
C GLY A 87 -0.24 -4.64 15.59
N ASP A 88 -1.12 -5.62 15.81
CA ASP A 88 -1.26 -6.34 17.08
C ASP A 88 -1.72 -7.80 16.88
N ASN A 89 -1.58 -8.32 15.67
CA ASN A 89 -1.98 -9.67 15.29
C ASN A 89 -0.77 -10.54 14.90
N ASP A 90 -0.98 -11.83 14.75
CA ASP A 90 0.06 -12.83 14.45
C ASP A 90 0.68 -12.72 13.03
N GLN A 91 0.02 -12.02 12.12
CA GLN A 91 0.54 -11.74 10.78
C GLN A 91 1.32 -10.42 10.72
N ALA A 92 1.30 -9.60 11.79
CA ALA A 92 1.98 -8.31 11.81
C ALA A 92 3.50 -8.48 11.80
N ARG A 93 4.18 -7.71 10.95
CA ARG A 93 5.63 -7.73 10.81
C ARG A 93 6.29 -6.81 11.83
N GLN A 94 7.61 -6.97 11.99
CA GLN A 94 8.39 -6.22 12.98
C GLN A 94 8.25 -4.69 12.83
N ASP A 95 8.16 -4.20 11.61
CA ASP A 95 8.05 -2.77 11.30
C ASP A 95 6.63 -2.18 11.54
N GLU A 96 5.65 -3.03 11.86
CA GLU A 96 4.31 -2.62 12.28
C GLU A 96 4.20 -2.38 13.81
N PHE A 97 5.26 -2.65 14.58
CA PHE A 97 5.30 -2.51 16.03
C PHE A 97 6.23 -1.37 16.49
N PRO A 98 5.96 -0.82 17.69
CA PRO A 98 4.83 -1.07 18.56
C PRO A 98 3.57 -0.35 18.08
N LYS A 99 2.40 -0.89 18.42
CA LYS A 99 1.15 -0.17 18.30
C LYS A 99 1.18 1.07 19.19
N HIS A 100 0.78 2.22 18.66
CA HIS A 100 0.90 3.51 19.35
C HIS A 100 -0.29 4.43 19.06
N GLN A 101 -0.50 5.44 19.88
CA GLN A 101 -1.61 6.38 19.74
C GLN A 101 -1.24 7.54 18.83
N VAL A 102 -2.09 7.80 17.85
CA VAL A 102 -1.98 8.93 16.92
C VAL A 102 -3.25 9.76 16.96
N LYS A 103 -3.12 11.08 17.00
CA LYS A 103 -4.20 12.04 16.80
C LYS A 103 -4.03 12.71 15.46
N LEU A 104 -5.10 12.72 14.67
CA LEU A 104 -5.15 13.41 13.37
C LEU A 104 -6.19 14.51 13.37
N ASN A 105 -5.91 15.58 12.65
CA ASN A 105 -6.92 16.53 12.21
C ASN A 105 -7.82 15.87 11.17
N SER A 106 -8.97 16.48 10.89
CA SER A 106 -9.84 16.10 9.79
C SER A 106 -9.21 16.48 8.44
N PHE A 107 -9.54 15.73 7.39
CA PHE A 107 -9.08 15.95 6.03
C PHE A 107 -10.07 15.34 5.02
N PHE A 108 -9.93 15.67 3.74
CA PHE A 108 -10.63 14.99 2.66
C PHE A 108 -9.72 13.94 2.01
N MET A 109 -10.27 12.80 1.61
CA MET A 109 -9.55 11.74 0.91
C MET A 109 -10.32 11.31 -0.34
N ASP A 110 -9.62 11.04 -1.43
CA ASP A 110 -10.21 10.46 -2.64
C ASP A 110 -10.93 9.14 -2.29
N ILE A 111 -12.16 8.99 -2.79
CA ILE A 111 -13.01 7.83 -2.50
C ILE A 111 -12.37 6.52 -3.00
N THR A 112 -11.59 6.59 -4.06
CA THR A 112 -10.88 5.48 -4.70
C THR A 112 -9.42 5.84 -4.96
N GLU A 113 -8.63 4.90 -5.46
CA GLU A 113 -7.37 5.19 -6.13
C GLU A 113 -7.60 6.12 -7.33
N VAL A 114 -6.58 6.85 -7.73
CA VAL A 114 -6.60 7.65 -8.97
C VAL A 114 -6.74 6.71 -10.16
N THR A 115 -7.72 6.98 -11.02
CA THR A 115 -8.03 6.13 -12.17
C THR A 115 -7.23 6.51 -13.43
N ASN A 116 -7.17 5.60 -14.42
CA ASN A 116 -6.57 5.86 -15.72
C ASN A 116 -7.16 7.10 -16.38
N ALA A 117 -8.48 7.28 -16.35
CA ALA A 117 -9.14 8.46 -16.92
C ALA A 117 -8.71 9.77 -16.23
N GLN A 118 -8.56 9.76 -14.89
CA GLN A 118 -8.11 10.93 -14.15
C GLN A 118 -6.65 11.25 -14.45
N PHE A 119 -5.79 10.23 -14.49
CA PHE A 119 -4.38 10.41 -14.80
C PHE A 119 -4.15 10.86 -16.26
N ALA A 120 -4.95 10.33 -17.20
CA ALA A 120 -4.92 10.75 -18.60
C ALA A 120 -5.24 12.26 -18.75
N LYS A 121 -6.20 12.80 -17.97
CA LYS A 121 -6.49 14.24 -17.95
C LYS A 121 -5.27 15.07 -17.49
N PHE A 122 -4.57 14.60 -16.46
CA PHE A 122 -3.33 15.24 -15.99
C PHE A 122 -2.27 15.27 -17.10
N VAL A 123 -2.00 14.11 -17.70
CA VAL A 123 -1.01 14.01 -18.78
C VAL A 123 -1.40 14.88 -19.99
N ALA A 124 -2.68 14.86 -20.38
CA ALA A 124 -3.17 15.69 -21.48
C ALA A 124 -3.02 17.21 -21.21
N ALA A 125 -3.22 17.63 -19.95
CA ALA A 125 -3.12 19.03 -19.55
C ALA A 125 -1.68 19.55 -19.41
N THR A 126 -0.72 18.64 -19.10
CA THR A 126 0.64 19.04 -18.71
C THR A 126 1.74 18.54 -19.65
N GLY A 127 1.45 17.53 -20.47
CA GLY A 127 2.48 16.83 -21.24
C GLY A 127 3.44 15.99 -20.36
N TYR A 128 3.02 15.63 -19.14
CA TYR A 128 3.87 14.92 -18.19
C TYR A 128 4.31 13.56 -18.74
N VAL A 129 5.58 13.25 -18.55
CA VAL A 129 6.20 11.96 -18.90
C VAL A 129 6.58 11.27 -17.60
N THR A 130 6.02 10.08 -17.35
CA THR A 130 6.24 9.32 -16.11
C THR A 130 7.65 8.73 -16.03
N THR A 131 8.06 8.34 -14.84
CA THR A 131 9.36 7.69 -14.59
C THR A 131 9.50 6.43 -15.47
N ALA A 132 8.46 5.61 -15.59
CA ALA A 132 8.45 4.41 -16.41
C ALA A 132 8.59 4.66 -17.93
N GLU A 133 8.33 5.89 -18.39
CA GLU A 133 8.46 6.31 -19.79
C GLU A 133 9.83 6.91 -20.11
N LYS A 134 10.74 7.01 -19.13
CA LYS A 134 12.09 7.60 -19.30
C LYS A 134 13.16 6.52 -19.26
N ASP A 135 14.20 6.70 -20.08
CA ASP A 135 15.42 5.90 -19.95
C ASP A 135 16.07 6.18 -18.59
N ILE A 136 16.69 5.15 -18.01
CA ILE A 136 17.34 5.25 -16.71
C ILE A 136 18.61 6.08 -16.81
N ASP A 137 18.70 7.13 -16.00
CA ASP A 137 19.95 7.87 -15.81
C ASP A 137 20.90 7.04 -14.93
N TRP A 138 21.97 6.52 -15.56
CA TRP A 138 22.95 5.72 -14.85
C TRP A 138 23.67 6.49 -13.75
N ASP A 139 23.95 7.76 -13.94
CA ASP A 139 24.72 8.56 -12.97
C ASP A 139 23.87 8.83 -11.70
N GLU A 140 22.55 8.94 -11.86
CA GLU A 140 21.62 8.99 -10.72
C GLU A 140 21.44 7.62 -10.07
N LEU A 141 21.20 6.56 -10.84
CA LEU A 141 21.04 5.21 -10.33
C LEU A 141 22.28 4.75 -9.55
N LYS A 142 23.47 5.05 -10.05
CA LYS A 142 24.73 4.65 -9.42
C LYS A 142 24.91 5.20 -8.00
N LYS A 143 24.25 6.31 -7.65
CA LYS A 143 24.29 6.87 -6.28
C LYS A 143 23.62 5.97 -5.24
N GLN A 144 22.72 5.07 -5.68
CA GLN A 144 21.99 4.12 -4.85
C GLN A 144 22.63 2.73 -4.84
N LEU A 145 23.74 2.56 -5.55
CA LEU A 145 24.43 1.27 -5.73
C LEU A 145 25.80 1.27 -5.08
N PRO A 146 26.37 0.09 -4.78
CA PRO A 146 27.78 -0.02 -4.44
C PRO A 146 28.69 0.65 -5.47
N SER A 147 29.76 1.30 -5.01
CA SER A 147 30.62 2.14 -5.86
C SER A 147 31.29 1.39 -7.01
N ASP A 148 31.49 0.09 -6.84
CA ASP A 148 32.10 -0.84 -7.79
C ASP A 148 31.10 -1.48 -8.76
N THR A 149 29.79 -1.15 -8.68
CA THR A 149 28.77 -1.67 -9.58
C THR A 149 29.08 -1.27 -11.02
N PRO A 150 29.22 -2.25 -11.95
CA PRO A 150 29.52 -1.95 -13.34
C PRO A 150 28.30 -1.33 -14.04
N LYS A 151 28.54 -0.43 -14.98
CA LYS A 151 27.46 0.12 -15.83
C LYS A 151 26.87 -0.99 -16.68
N PRO A 152 25.53 -1.18 -16.66
CA PRO A 152 24.86 -2.14 -17.52
C PRO A 152 24.93 -1.69 -18.99
N ASP A 153 24.50 -2.56 -19.91
CA ASP A 153 24.37 -2.22 -21.32
C ASP A 153 23.26 -1.15 -21.52
N ALA A 154 23.31 -0.49 -22.68
CA ALA A 154 22.37 0.60 -22.97
C ALA A 154 20.93 0.12 -23.11
N GLU A 155 20.70 -1.14 -23.50
CA GLU A 155 19.35 -1.71 -23.61
C GLU A 155 18.71 -1.88 -22.23
N THR A 156 19.47 -2.33 -21.25
CA THR A 156 19.00 -2.47 -19.86
C THR A 156 18.55 -1.12 -19.25
N LEU A 157 19.14 -0.02 -19.69
CA LEU A 157 18.81 1.33 -19.21
C LEU A 157 17.63 1.97 -19.94
N LYS A 158 17.02 1.28 -20.92
CA LYS A 158 15.83 1.77 -21.60
C LYS A 158 14.62 1.79 -20.67
N ALA A 159 13.70 2.72 -20.98
CA ALA A 159 12.42 2.88 -20.28
C ALA A 159 11.71 1.54 -20.08
N ALA A 160 11.42 1.20 -18.85
CA ALA A 160 10.82 -0.07 -18.47
C ALA A 160 10.17 0.02 -17.07
N SER A 161 9.40 -0.99 -16.72
CA SER A 161 8.80 -1.13 -15.39
C SER A 161 8.61 -2.60 -15.05
N LEU A 162 8.38 -2.89 -13.76
CA LEU A 162 8.18 -4.26 -13.29
C LEU A 162 6.76 -4.76 -13.61
N VAL A 163 6.69 -5.88 -14.31
CA VAL A 163 5.45 -6.59 -14.67
C VAL A 163 5.47 -7.96 -14.02
N PHE A 164 4.35 -8.35 -13.43
CA PHE A 164 4.19 -9.67 -12.85
C PHE A 164 4.00 -10.73 -13.93
N VAL A 165 4.78 -11.80 -13.85
CA VAL A 165 4.68 -12.96 -14.72
C VAL A 165 4.54 -14.21 -13.84
N PRO A 166 3.38 -14.89 -13.86
CA PRO A 166 3.22 -16.13 -13.10
C PRO A 166 4.28 -17.15 -13.46
N THR A 167 4.81 -17.84 -12.44
CA THR A 167 5.75 -18.95 -12.69
C THR A 167 5.00 -20.20 -13.18
N SER A 168 5.70 -21.13 -13.80
CA SER A 168 5.11 -22.39 -14.29
C SER A 168 4.75 -23.39 -13.18
N GLY A 169 5.19 -23.14 -11.96
CA GLY A 169 4.98 -23.99 -10.79
C GLY A 169 5.51 -23.33 -9.53
N GLU A 170 5.49 -24.07 -8.44
CA GLU A 170 5.98 -23.60 -7.14
C GLU A 170 7.47 -23.20 -7.20
N VAL A 171 7.77 -22.04 -6.60
CA VAL A 171 9.12 -21.48 -6.50
C VAL A 171 9.39 -20.99 -5.09
N SER A 172 10.66 -20.73 -4.78
CA SER A 172 11.02 -20.09 -3.52
C SER A 172 10.47 -18.68 -3.43
N LEU A 173 9.65 -18.39 -2.43
CA LEU A 173 9.11 -17.04 -2.19
C LEU A 173 10.17 -16.05 -1.66
N GLN A 174 11.42 -16.50 -1.47
CA GLN A 174 12.57 -15.67 -1.09
C GLN A 174 13.21 -14.98 -2.32
N ASP A 175 12.91 -15.43 -3.51
CA ASP A 175 13.48 -14.94 -4.77
C ASP A 175 12.38 -14.41 -5.69
N TYR A 176 11.99 -13.17 -5.48
CA TYR A 176 10.94 -12.52 -6.26
C TYR A 176 11.34 -12.17 -7.71
N SER A 177 12.62 -12.29 -8.09
CA SER A 177 13.04 -12.18 -9.48
C SER A 177 12.40 -13.23 -10.39
N GLN A 178 11.87 -14.31 -9.80
CA GLN A 178 11.24 -15.39 -10.57
C GLN A 178 9.86 -15.02 -11.13
N TRP A 179 9.17 -14.02 -10.56
CA TRP A 179 7.85 -13.57 -11.03
C TRP A 179 7.77 -12.08 -11.34
N TRP A 180 8.86 -11.33 -11.18
CA TRP A 180 8.94 -9.95 -11.64
C TRP A 180 9.83 -9.85 -12.87
N ASN A 181 9.27 -9.32 -13.96
CA ASN A 181 9.98 -9.08 -15.19
C ASN A 181 10.19 -7.58 -15.42
N TRP A 182 11.44 -7.16 -15.67
CA TRP A 182 11.77 -5.82 -16.12
C TRP A 182 11.37 -5.68 -17.58
N SER A 183 10.20 -5.06 -17.84
CA SER A 183 9.54 -5.07 -19.14
C SER A 183 9.68 -3.72 -19.83
N HIS A 184 10.42 -3.71 -20.95
CA HIS A 184 10.58 -2.50 -21.76
C HIS A 184 9.27 -2.03 -22.34
N GLY A 185 9.00 -0.70 -22.23
CA GLY A 185 7.77 -0.08 -22.68
C GLY A 185 6.56 -0.32 -21.76
N ALA A 186 6.72 -1.06 -20.64
CA ALA A 186 5.69 -1.10 -19.60
C ALA A 186 5.60 0.25 -18.90
N ASN A 187 4.40 0.82 -18.85
CA ASN A 187 4.08 2.11 -18.22
C ASN A 187 2.57 2.19 -17.99
N TRP A 188 2.07 3.32 -17.51
CA TRP A 188 0.66 3.51 -17.21
C TRP A 188 -0.30 3.32 -18.40
N LYS A 189 0.15 3.54 -19.67
CA LYS A 189 -0.64 3.29 -20.89
C LYS A 189 -0.53 1.84 -21.36
N HIS A 190 0.55 1.17 -21.01
CA HIS A 190 0.92 -0.16 -21.47
C HIS A 190 1.28 -1.05 -20.26
N PRO A 191 0.32 -1.39 -19.37
CA PRO A 191 0.62 -1.99 -18.07
C PRO A 191 1.21 -3.40 -18.14
N GLN A 192 1.03 -4.13 -19.23
CA GLN A 192 1.61 -5.46 -19.47
C GLN A 192 2.78 -5.43 -20.48
N GLY A 193 3.37 -4.25 -20.73
CA GLY A 193 4.40 -4.03 -21.75
C GLY A 193 3.84 -3.37 -23.00
N LYS A 194 4.74 -3.05 -23.96
CA LYS A 194 4.48 -2.19 -25.13
C LYS A 194 3.27 -2.57 -25.99
N ASP A 195 2.89 -3.84 -26.00
CA ASP A 195 1.80 -4.36 -26.84
C ASP A 195 0.45 -4.39 -26.10
N SER A 196 0.42 -3.94 -24.85
CA SER A 196 -0.82 -3.83 -24.07
C SER A 196 -1.43 -2.43 -24.15
N THR A 197 -2.70 -2.28 -23.77
CA THR A 197 -3.42 -1.00 -23.76
C THR A 197 -4.31 -0.89 -22.56
N ILE A 198 -4.68 0.36 -22.21
CA ILE A 198 -5.71 0.69 -21.21
C ILE A 198 -7.07 1.01 -21.84
N ASP A 199 -7.26 0.75 -23.13
CA ASP A 199 -8.54 0.97 -23.80
C ASP A 199 -9.68 0.23 -23.09
N GLY A 200 -10.76 0.95 -22.78
CA GLY A 200 -11.87 0.42 -21.99
C GLY A 200 -11.59 0.24 -20.49
N LYS A 201 -10.44 0.69 -19.99
CA LYS A 201 -10.04 0.60 -18.58
C LYS A 201 -10.01 1.97 -17.88
N ASP A 202 -10.88 2.88 -18.27
CA ASP A 202 -10.95 4.24 -17.72
C ASP A 202 -11.10 4.27 -16.19
N ASN A 203 -11.89 3.33 -15.65
CA ASN A 203 -12.19 3.22 -14.23
C ASN A 203 -11.27 2.24 -13.47
N TYR A 204 -10.18 1.78 -14.06
CA TYR A 204 -9.16 1.01 -13.35
C TYR A 204 -8.17 1.96 -12.67
N PRO A 205 -7.56 1.56 -11.54
CA PRO A 205 -6.49 2.35 -10.94
C PRO A 205 -5.33 2.53 -11.91
N VAL A 206 -4.77 3.72 -11.97
CA VAL A 206 -3.53 3.94 -12.70
C VAL A 206 -2.38 3.22 -11.99
N VAL A 207 -1.55 2.51 -12.75
CA VAL A 207 -0.40 1.74 -12.24
C VAL A 207 0.89 2.14 -12.94
N HIS A 208 2.01 1.56 -12.55
CA HIS A 208 3.35 1.97 -12.99
C HIS A 208 3.66 3.43 -12.68
N ILE A 209 3.19 3.90 -11.55
CA ILE A 209 3.35 5.26 -11.05
C ILE A 209 4.43 5.28 -9.97
N SER A 210 5.49 6.04 -10.17
CA SER A 210 6.48 6.32 -9.15
C SER A 210 5.93 7.30 -8.10
N TRP A 211 6.62 7.41 -6.96
CA TRP A 211 6.26 8.39 -5.93
C TRP A 211 6.34 9.84 -6.46
N ASP A 212 7.32 10.11 -7.31
CA ASP A 212 7.48 11.42 -7.95
C ASP A 212 6.35 11.72 -8.93
N ASP A 213 5.92 10.72 -9.72
CA ASP A 213 4.77 10.84 -10.63
C ASP A 213 3.47 11.13 -9.85
N ALA A 214 3.26 10.40 -8.74
CA ALA A 214 2.11 10.60 -7.86
C ALA A 214 2.08 12.02 -7.26
N ASN A 215 3.23 12.55 -6.82
CA ASN A 215 3.32 13.92 -6.32
C ASN A 215 3.11 14.96 -7.43
N ALA A 216 3.58 14.71 -8.64
CA ALA A 216 3.34 15.61 -9.78
C ALA A 216 1.84 15.72 -10.08
N TYR A 217 1.12 14.57 -10.09
CA TYR A 217 -0.33 14.56 -10.22
C TYR A 217 -1.01 15.30 -9.06
N CYS A 218 -0.66 14.97 -7.82
CA CYS A 218 -1.24 15.60 -6.64
C CYS A 218 -1.08 17.13 -6.68
N LYS A 219 0.11 17.63 -7.05
CA LYS A 219 0.37 19.07 -7.19
C LYS A 219 -0.50 19.72 -8.27
N TRP A 220 -0.65 19.08 -9.42
CA TRP A 220 -1.53 19.55 -10.49
C TRP A 220 -2.99 19.61 -10.05
N ALA A 221 -3.45 18.59 -9.30
CA ALA A 221 -4.80 18.48 -8.78
C ALA A 221 -5.05 19.35 -7.52
N GLU A 222 -4.08 20.17 -7.07
CA GLU A 222 -4.13 20.94 -5.82
C GLU A 222 -4.38 20.08 -4.57
N LYS A 223 -3.88 18.86 -4.60
CA LYS A 223 -3.96 17.82 -3.56
C LYS A 223 -2.55 17.44 -3.07
N ARG A 224 -2.48 16.45 -2.21
CA ARG A 224 -1.23 15.84 -1.76
C ARG A 224 -1.41 14.33 -1.54
N LEU A 225 -0.32 13.58 -1.43
CA LEU A 225 -0.36 12.22 -0.93
C LEU A 225 -0.78 12.21 0.55
N PRO A 226 -1.49 11.17 1.00
CA PRO A 226 -1.76 10.97 2.42
C PRO A 226 -0.45 10.69 3.17
N THR A 227 -0.35 11.15 4.42
CA THR A 227 0.63 10.56 5.34
C THR A 227 0.25 9.11 5.64
N GLU A 228 1.23 8.29 6.04
CA GLU A 228 0.98 6.90 6.42
C GLU A 228 -0.09 6.79 7.51
N ALA A 229 -0.08 7.72 8.46
CA ALA A 229 -1.05 7.77 9.55
C ALA A 229 -2.47 8.15 9.07
N GLU A 230 -2.59 9.11 8.15
CA GLU A 230 -3.87 9.46 7.53
C GLU A 230 -4.43 8.28 6.73
N TRP A 231 -3.58 7.60 5.98
CA TRP A 231 -3.98 6.44 5.21
C TRP A 231 -4.54 5.32 6.11
N GLU A 232 -3.80 4.94 7.18
CA GLU A 232 -4.24 3.87 8.10
C GLU A 232 -5.51 4.25 8.87
N PHE A 233 -5.61 5.51 9.32
CA PHE A 233 -6.82 6.02 9.99
C PHE A 233 -8.04 5.90 9.08
N ALA A 234 -7.91 6.33 7.84
CA ALA A 234 -8.96 6.27 6.84
C ALA A 234 -9.33 4.82 6.48
N ALA A 235 -8.34 3.94 6.30
CA ALA A 235 -8.54 2.52 6.02
C ALA A 235 -9.30 1.79 7.13
N ARG A 236 -9.06 2.17 8.40
CA ARG A 236 -9.79 1.59 9.53
C ARG A 236 -11.28 1.93 9.57
N GLY A 237 -11.73 2.96 8.85
CA GLY A 237 -13.14 3.31 8.72
C GLY A 237 -13.85 3.54 10.07
N GLY A 238 -13.14 4.03 11.10
CA GLY A 238 -13.69 4.18 12.47
C GLY A 238 -13.65 2.92 13.32
N LEU A 239 -13.30 1.76 12.76
CA LEU A 239 -13.15 0.52 13.52
C LEU A 239 -11.88 0.54 14.38
N SER A 240 -11.97 -0.04 15.56
CA SER A 240 -10.83 -0.25 16.47
C SER A 240 -10.51 -1.74 16.60
N LYS A 241 -9.22 -2.09 16.67
CA LYS A 241 -8.74 -3.48 16.81
C LYS A 241 -9.16 -4.40 15.65
N ASN A 242 -9.34 -3.84 14.47
CA ASN A 242 -9.61 -4.58 13.24
C ASN A 242 -8.32 -4.91 12.50
N VAL A 243 -8.27 -6.11 11.92
CA VAL A 243 -7.16 -6.57 11.07
C VAL A 243 -7.35 -6.05 9.63
N TYR A 244 -8.57 -6.02 9.16
CA TYR A 244 -8.94 -5.61 7.79
C TYR A 244 -9.90 -4.42 7.81
N THR A 245 -10.13 -3.81 6.67
CA THR A 245 -11.06 -2.68 6.52
C THR A 245 -12.52 -3.05 6.85
N TRP A 246 -12.89 -4.31 6.73
CA TRP A 246 -14.23 -4.87 7.04
C TRP A 246 -14.33 -5.51 8.44
N GLY A 247 -13.26 -5.53 9.23
CA GLY A 247 -13.24 -6.12 10.57
C GLY A 247 -12.17 -7.20 10.76
N ASN A 248 -12.56 -8.34 11.35
CA ASN A 248 -11.61 -9.40 11.71
C ASN A 248 -11.89 -10.75 11.03
N LYS A 249 -12.94 -10.85 10.18
CA LYS A 249 -13.17 -12.05 9.38
C LYS A 249 -12.06 -12.19 8.34
N LYS A 250 -11.58 -13.41 8.13
CA LYS A 250 -10.53 -13.67 7.15
C LYS A 250 -10.95 -13.27 5.75
N VAL A 251 -9.98 -13.01 4.90
CA VAL A 251 -10.18 -12.52 3.54
C VAL A 251 -10.98 -13.49 2.64
N ASP A 252 -10.92 -14.79 2.94
CA ASP A 252 -11.57 -15.88 2.24
C ASP A 252 -12.87 -16.36 2.94
N GLU A 253 -13.26 -15.76 4.08
CA GLU A 253 -14.50 -16.06 4.75
C GLU A 253 -15.68 -15.32 4.11
N GLU A 254 -16.74 -16.04 3.73
CA GLU A 254 -18.01 -15.56 3.17
C GLU A 254 -17.88 -15.01 1.73
N LYS A 255 -17.89 -13.69 1.54
CA LYS A 255 -17.76 -13.00 0.25
C LYS A 255 -16.44 -12.25 0.15
N PHE A 256 -15.98 -12.02 -1.06
CA PHE A 256 -14.80 -11.19 -1.29
C PHE A 256 -15.04 -9.74 -0.85
N HIS A 257 -14.10 -9.20 -0.09
CA HIS A 257 -14.10 -7.83 0.39
C HIS A 257 -13.05 -6.97 -0.31
N CYS A 258 -12.12 -7.60 -1.02
CA CYS A 258 -11.05 -6.93 -1.76
C CYS A 258 -10.53 -7.81 -2.90
N ASN A 259 -9.80 -7.20 -3.83
CA ASN A 259 -9.08 -7.88 -4.88
C ASN A 259 -7.70 -8.34 -4.35
N TYR A 260 -7.44 -9.65 -4.36
CA TYR A 260 -6.21 -10.26 -3.87
C TYR A 260 -5.91 -11.55 -4.64
N PHE A 261 -4.73 -12.14 -4.49
CA PHE A 261 -4.34 -13.37 -5.17
C PHE A 261 -4.91 -14.58 -4.42
N GLN A 262 -5.84 -15.31 -5.06
CA GLN A 262 -6.46 -16.52 -4.49
C GLN A 262 -5.76 -17.78 -5.02
N GLY A 263 -5.35 -18.65 -4.12
CA GLY A 263 -4.69 -19.92 -4.46
C GLY A 263 -3.19 -19.91 -4.19
N ASN A 264 -2.40 -20.49 -5.07
CA ASN A 264 -0.97 -20.73 -4.82
C ASN A 264 -0.08 -19.68 -5.51
N PHE A 265 0.31 -18.66 -4.74
CA PHE A 265 1.22 -17.62 -5.23
C PHE A 265 2.63 -18.18 -5.47
N PRO A 266 3.34 -17.82 -6.56
CA PRO A 266 2.94 -16.90 -7.62
C PRO A 266 2.44 -17.60 -8.92
N TYR A 267 2.14 -18.90 -8.89
CA TYR A 267 1.95 -19.69 -10.11
C TYR A 267 0.49 -20.05 -10.43
N LYS A 268 -0.43 -19.98 -9.47
CA LYS A 268 -1.82 -20.36 -9.70
C LYS A 268 -2.78 -19.42 -8.95
N ASN A 269 -3.32 -18.44 -9.67
CA ASN A 269 -4.45 -17.65 -9.19
C ASN A 269 -5.76 -18.35 -9.59
N GLU A 270 -6.66 -18.58 -8.64
CA GLU A 270 -7.96 -19.20 -8.87
C GLU A 270 -8.99 -18.22 -9.43
N VAL A 271 -8.68 -16.91 -9.37
CA VAL A 271 -9.53 -15.82 -9.90
C VAL A 271 -10.97 -15.87 -9.34
N SER A 272 -11.12 -16.33 -8.12
CA SER A 272 -12.45 -16.54 -7.48
C SER A 272 -13.16 -15.22 -7.19
N ASP A 273 -12.42 -14.11 -7.07
CA ASP A 273 -12.96 -12.74 -6.93
C ASP A 273 -13.37 -12.12 -8.27
N GLY A 274 -13.08 -12.79 -9.39
CA GLY A 274 -13.41 -12.37 -10.76
C GLY A 274 -12.33 -11.59 -11.49
N PHE A 275 -11.15 -11.33 -10.85
CA PHE A 275 -10.09 -10.50 -11.44
C PHE A 275 -8.73 -11.18 -11.39
N ILE A 276 -8.05 -11.24 -12.54
CA ILE A 276 -6.69 -11.79 -12.65
C ILE A 276 -5.61 -10.75 -12.30
N GLY A 277 -5.92 -9.49 -12.48
CA GLY A 277 -5.07 -8.32 -12.21
C GLY A 277 -5.84 -7.28 -11.40
N SER A 278 -5.52 -5.99 -11.58
CA SER A 278 -6.32 -4.93 -10.96
C SER A 278 -7.78 -4.99 -11.40
N ALA A 279 -8.70 -4.61 -10.52
CA ALA A 279 -10.13 -4.48 -10.76
C ALA A 279 -10.50 -3.02 -11.04
N PRO A 280 -11.63 -2.73 -11.72
CA PRO A 280 -12.21 -1.39 -11.73
C PRO A 280 -12.41 -0.91 -10.30
N VAL A 281 -12.11 0.35 -10.01
CA VAL A 281 -12.37 0.92 -8.69
C VAL A 281 -13.83 0.74 -8.28
N LYS A 282 -14.08 0.53 -6.98
CA LYS A 282 -15.43 0.25 -6.42
C LYS A 282 -16.00 -1.13 -6.79
N SER A 283 -15.18 -2.07 -7.21
CA SER A 283 -15.65 -3.45 -7.43
C SER A 283 -15.99 -4.19 -6.13
N PHE A 284 -15.50 -3.72 -5.00
CA PHE A 284 -15.71 -4.30 -3.67
C PHE A 284 -16.37 -3.28 -2.73
N PRO A 285 -16.93 -3.72 -1.59
CA PRO A 285 -17.61 -2.83 -0.65
C PRO A 285 -16.68 -1.75 -0.07
N ALA A 286 -17.22 -0.54 0.11
CA ALA A 286 -16.54 0.52 0.84
C ALA A 286 -16.45 0.21 2.34
N ASN A 287 -15.47 0.81 3.03
CA ASN A 287 -15.44 0.85 4.48
C ASN A 287 -16.48 1.87 5.04
N ASP A 288 -16.60 1.96 6.37
CA ASP A 288 -17.61 2.80 7.02
C ASP A 288 -17.37 4.33 6.82
N TYR A 289 -16.22 4.76 6.29
CA TYR A 289 -16.00 6.14 5.83
C TYR A 289 -16.36 6.34 4.36
N GLY A 290 -16.83 5.32 3.66
CA GLY A 290 -17.20 5.41 2.23
C GLY A 290 -15.98 5.30 1.29
N LEU A 291 -14.85 4.82 1.77
CA LEU A 291 -13.63 4.60 0.97
C LEU A 291 -13.61 3.19 0.41
N TYR A 292 -13.36 3.08 -0.87
CA TYR A 292 -13.22 1.83 -1.60
C TYR A 292 -11.75 1.43 -1.74
N ASP A 293 -11.53 0.16 -1.93
CA ASP A 293 -10.24 -0.44 -2.32
C ASP A 293 -9.07 -0.12 -1.35
N MET A 294 -9.39 0.21 -0.09
CA MET A 294 -8.40 0.42 0.98
C MET A 294 -7.72 -0.90 1.43
N SER A 295 -8.08 -2.02 0.81
CA SER A 295 -7.48 -3.35 0.98
C SER A 295 -7.45 -4.02 -0.38
N GLY A 296 -6.29 -4.53 -0.81
CA GLY A 296 -6.12 -5.19 -2.11
C GLY A 296 -6.06 -4.19 -3.27
N ASN A 297 -6.40 -4.64 -4.46
CA ASN A 297 -6.37 -3.95 -5.74
C ASN A 297 -4.96 -3.47 -6.11
N VAL A 298 -4.53 -2.27 -5.73
CA VAL A 298 -3.16 -1.82 -5.93
C VAL A 298 -2.56 -1.22 -4.66
N TRP A 299 -1.24 -1.39 -4.46
CA TRP A 299 -0.51 -0.65 -3.44
C TRP A 299 -0.64 0.85 -3.68
N GLU A 300 -0.67 1.62 -2.60
CA GLU A 300 -0.83 3.06 -2.66
C GLU A 300 0.32 3.79 -1.98
N TRP A 301 0.93 4.74 -2.69
CA TRP A 301 1.97 5.60 -2.15
C TRP A 301 1.47 6.48 -1.00
N CYS A 302 2.27 6.56 0.05
CA CYS A 302 2.15 7.57 1.10
C CYS A 302 3.27 8.63 0.99
N ALA A 303 3.06 9.79 1.60
CA ALA A 303 4.04 10.88 1.62
C ALA A 303 5.33 10.52 2.39
N ASP A 304 5.20 9.63 3.38
CA ASP A 304 6.22 9.32 4.37
C ASP A 304 7.43 8.60 3.77
N LYS A 305 8.61 8.96 4.25
CA LYS A 305 9.80 8.11 4.09
C LYS A 305 9.59 6.84 4.91
N TYR A 306 10.07 5.71 4.37
CA TYR A 306 10.07 4.47 5.12
C TYR A 306 11.25 4.42 6.11
N ASN A 307 10.97 3.99 7.32
CA ASN A 307 11.99 3.63 8.31
C ASN A 307 11.44 2.50 9.16
N ASN A 308 12.14 1.36 9.17
CA ASN A 308 11.68 0.16 9.89
C ASN A 308 11.65 0.32 11.41
N LEU A 309 12.36 1.31 11.95
CA LEU A 309 12.41 1.62 13.39
C LEU A 309 11.55 2.83 13.77
N TYR A 310 10.78 3.39 12.82
CA TYR A 310 10.05 4.63 13.08
C TYR A 310 9.06 4.50 14.22
N TYR A 311 8.32 3.41 14.30
CA TYR A 311 7.33 3.17 15.34
C TYR A 311 7.98 3.00 16.74
N ASP A 312 9.22 2.55 16.80
CA ASP A 312 9.99 2.48 18.05
C ASP A 312 10.18 3.82 18.73
N SER A 313 10.21 4.90 17.95
CA SER A 313 10.30 6.27 18.49
C SER A 313 9.10 6.67 19.34
N PHE A 314 7.96 5.97 19.18
CA PHE A 314 6.71 6.27 19.89
C PHE A 314 6.50 5.45 21.19
N LYS A 315 7.40 4.52 21.52
CA LYS A 315 7.29 3.65 22.72
C LYS A 315 7.03 4.39 24.02
N LYS A 316 7.52 5.64 24.14
CA LYS A 316 7.36 6.48 25.34
C LYS A 316 6.48 7.70 25.11
N VAL A 317 5.88 7.82 23.93
CA VAL A 317 5.02 8.94 23.57
C VAL A 317 3.57 8.56 23.85
N LYS A 318 2.86 9.39 24.64
CA LYS A 318 1.46 9.11 24.98
C LYS A 318 0.54 9.20 23.75
N VAL A 319 0.71 10.25 22.95
CA VAL A 319 -0.06 10.49 21.70
C VAL A 319 0.82 11.32 20.77
N THR A 320 0.96 10.88 19.52
CA THR A 320 1.62 11.64 18.46
C THR A 320 0.57 12.41 17.67
N ILE A 321 0.82 13.69 17.37
CA ILE A 321 -0.15 14.56 16.68
C ILE A 321 0.30 14.80 15.25
N ASN A 322 -0.56 14.47 14.27
CA ASN A 322 -0.36 14.65 12.83
C ASN A 322 1.08 14.27 12.37
N PRO A 323 1.52 13.03 12.61
CA PRO A 323 2.87 12.63 12.17
C PRO A 323 3.00 12.69 10.65
N ILE A 324 4.16 13.17 10.20
CA ILE A 324 4.51 13.33 8.77
C ILE A 324 5.62 12.37 8.34
N GLY A 325 5.85 11.30 9.10
CA GLY A 325 6.91 10.33 8.86
C GLY A 325 8.28 10.73 9.41
N PRO A 326 9.26 9.84 9.29
CA PRO A 326 10.63 10.08 9.74
C PRO A 326 11.36 11.04 8.79
N THR A 327 12.31 11.81 9.33
CA THR A 327 13.14 12.71 8.53
C THR A 327 14.14 11.96 7.63
N LYS A 328 14.54 10.73 8.05
CA LYS A 328 15.48 9.87 7.31
C LYS A 328 14.84 8.53 7.02
N SER A 329 14.98 8.09 5.77
CA SER A 329 14.68 6.72 5.38
C SER A 329 15.70 5.78 6.00
N TYR A 330 15.25 4.59 6.41
CA TYR A 330 16.13 3.50 6.81
C TYR A 330 15.46 2.15 6.55
N ASP A 331 16.09 1.37 5.72
CA ASP A 331 15.79 -0.03 5.48
C ASP A 331 17.07 -0.84 5.69
N PRO A 332 17.13 -1.78 6.65
CA PRO A 332 18.34 -2.57 6.89
C PRO A 332 18.71 -3.44 5.70
N ASP A 333 17.74 -3.79 4.86
CA ASP A 333 17.96 -4.62 3.68
C ASP A 333 18.64 -3.83 2.55
N GLU A 334 18.35 -2.52 2.45
CA GLU A 334 18.90 -1.63 1.41
C GLU A 334 19.22 -0.25 2.01
N PRO A 335 20.27 -0.16 2.85
CA PRO A 335 20.54 1.03 3.66
C PRO A 335 20.98 2.27 2.88
N LEU A 336 21.34 2.11 1.59
CA LEU A 336 21.73 3.21 0.70
C LEU A 336 20.56 3.80 -0.09
N VAL A 337 19.41 3.11 -0.12
CA VAL A 337 18.24 3.49 -0.90
C VAL A 337 17.25 4.25 -0.03
N GLU A 338 16.89 5.47 -0.44
CA GLU A 338 15.78 6.20 0.18
C GLU A 338 14.45 5.59 -0.28
N LYS A 339 13.67 5.07 0.66
CA LYS A 339 12.39 4.43 0.40
C LYS A 339 11.22 5.25 0.92
N ARG A 340 10.08 5.07 0.24
CA ARG A 340 8.77 5.61 0.61
C ARG A 340 7.83 4.50 1.05
N VAL A 341 6.86 4.86 1.89
CA VAL A 341 5.85 3.93 2.39
C VAL A 341 4.79 3.68 1.33
N MET A 342 4.35 2.43 1.22
CA MET A 342 3.17 2.02 0.47
C MET A 342 2.22 1.26 1.39
N ARG A 343 0.92 1.37 1.15
CA ARG A 343 -0.14 0.78 1.98
C ARG A 343 -1.20 0.09 1.12
N GLY A 344 -2.04 -0.73 1.74
CA GLY A 344 -3.26 -1.31 1.16
C GLY A 344 -3.13 -2.72 0.61
N GLY A 345 -1.96 -3.14 0.19
CA GLY A 345 -1.82 -4.41 -0.54
C GLY A 345 -2.23 -4.28 -2.00
N SER A 346 -2.25 -5.39 -2.70
CA SER A 346 -2.61 -5.41 -4.12
C SER A 346 -3.25 -6.75 -4.51
N PHE A 347 -3.69 -6.85 -5.75
CA PHE A 347 -4.18 -8.08 -6.37
C PHE A 347 -3.16 -9.24 -6.36
N LEU A 348 -1.89 -8.96 -6.07
CA LEU A 348 -0.82 -9.96 -5.91
C LEU A 348 -0.60 -10.37 -4.45
N CYS A 349 -1.28 -9.78 -3.49
CA CYS A 349 -1.13 -10.15 -2.09
C CYS A 349 -1.84 -11.45 -1.77
N ASN A 350 -1.13 -12.34 -1.08
CA ASN A 350 -1.60 -13.65 -0.65
C ASN A 350 -1.16 -13.92 0.78
N GLU A 351 -1.94 -14.67 1.57
CA GLU A 351 -1.65 -14.95 2.98
C GLU A 351 -0.27 -15.62 3.16
N SER A 352 0.11 -16.50 2.22
CA SER A 352 1.39 -17.21 2.26
C SER A 352 2.61 -16.33 1.96
N TYR A 353 2.41 -15.14 1.37
CA TYR A 353 3.50 -14.29 0.91
C TYR A 353 3.56 -12.94 1.63
N CYS A 354 2.53 -12.10 1.56
CA CYS A 354 2.62 -10.74 2.09
C CYS A 354 1.48 -10.29 3.01
N SER A 355 0.25 -10.82 2.88
CA SER A 355 -0.95 -10.35 3.61
C SER A 355 -1.11 -8.83 3.64
N GLY A 356 -0.73 -8.15 2.55
CA GLY A 356 -0.61 -6.69 2.47
C GLY A 356 -1.93 -5.94 2.62
N TYR A 357 -3.06 -6.62 2.41
CA TYR A 357 -4.42 -6.11 2.52
C TYR A 357 -4.89 -5.89 3.98
N ARG A 358 -4.03 -6.11 4.99
CA ARG A 358 -4.30 -5.75 6.40
C ARG A 358 -4.12 -4.24 6.61
N VAL A 359 -4.98 -3.62 7.43
CA VAL A 359 -4.93 -2.17 7.65
C VAL A 359 -3.60 -1.68 8.24
N SER A 360 -2.87 -2.53 8.98
CA SER A 360 -1.57 -2.18 9.58
C SER A 360 -0.38 -2.53 8.70
N ALA A 361 -0.58 -3.32 7.62
CA ALA A 361 0.52 -3.77 6.78
C ALA A 361 1.22 -2.59 6.10
N ARG A 362 2.55 -2.60 6.17
CA ARG A 362 3.42 -1.60 5.56
C ARG A 362 4.22 -2.24 4.44
N MET A 363 4.47 -1.51 3.37
CA MET A 363 5.39 -1.87 2.30
C MET A 363 6.24 -0.66 1.94
N LYS A 364 7.28 -0.90 1.17
CA LYS A 364 8.30 0.11 0.87
C LYS A 364 8.85 -0.09 -0.53
N SER A 365 9.17 1.01 -1.22
CA SER A 365 9.97 1.00 -2.42
C SER A 365 10.71 2.33 -2.59
N SER A 366 11.72 2.39 -3.48
CA SER A 366 12.38 3.65 -3.83
C SER A 366 11.41 4.60 -4.52
N ALA A 367 11.64 5.91 -4.40
CA ALA A 367 10.73 6.93 -4.92
C ALA A 367 10.57 6.89 -6.45
N ASP A 368 11.55 6.38 -7.14
CA ASP A 368 11.63 6.20 -8.59
C ASP A 368 11.11 4.84 -9.08
N SER A 369 10.70 3.94 -8.18
CA SER A 369 10.14 2.64 -8.54
C SER A 369 8.76 2.76 -9.15
N SER A 370 8.49 1.94 -10.18
CA SER A 370 7.18 1.77 -10.79
C SER A 370 6.89 0.29 -10.99
N MET A 371 5.64 -0.13 -10.75
CA MET A 371 5.23 -1.54 -10.81
C MET A 371 3.78 -1.65 -11.24
N GLU A 372 3.44 -2.78 -11.87
CA GLU A 372 2.09 -3.10 -12.35
C GLU A 372 1.00 -3.07 -11.26
N HIS A 373 1.35 -3.21 -10.02
CA HIS A 373 0.43 -3.26 -8.88
C HIS A 373 0.53 -2.05 -7.95
N LEU A 374 1.07 -0.92 -8.44
CA LEU A 374 1.38 0.25 -7.62
C LEU A 374 0.80 1.52 -8.21
N GLY A 375 -0.10 2.12 -7.47
CA GLY A 375 -0.79 3.37 -7.75
C GLY A 375 -0.81 4.30 -6.54
N PHE A 376 -1.86 5.11 -6.40
CA PHE A 376 -2.00 6.07 -5.30
C PHE A 376 -3.42 6.66 -5.24
N ARG A 377 -3.75 7.27 -4.10
CA ARG A 377 -4.89 8.19 -3.93
C ARG A 377 -4.42 9.48 -3.28
N CYS A 378 -5.22 10.56 -3.39
CA CYS A 378 -4.87 11.85 -2.85
C CYS A 378 -5.71 12.23 -1.64
N VAL A 379 -5.18 13.19 -0.88
CA VAL A 379 -5.89 13.89 0.20
C VAL A 379 -5.82 15.40 0.00
N SER A 380 -6.76 16.11 0.63
CA SER A 380 -6.80 17.57 0.70
C SER A 380 -7.16 18.01 2.13
N ASN A 381 -6.67 19.17 2.54
CA ASN A 381 -6.99 19.77 3.85
C ASN A 381 -8.22 20.66 3.75
#